data_8d5bb0fef4da3f0ba748066d33961721
#
_entry.id   8d5bb0fef4da3f0ba748066d33961721
#
_cell.length_a   1.000
_cell.length_b   1.000
_cell.length_c   1.000
_cell.angle_alpha   90.00
_cell.angle_beta   90.00
_cell.angle_gamma   90.00
#
_symmetry.space_group_name_H-M   'P 1'
#
loop_
_entity.id
_entity.type
_entity.pdbx_description
1 polymer ?
#
loop_
_entity_poly.entity_id
_entity_poly.type
_entity_poly.pdbx_seq_one_letter_code
_entity_poly.pdbx_strand_id
1 'polypeptide(L)'
;MKASILLMISFFLLLSCSKNEPDESNQDAASIDDDLAGPISRPKAGYGSDGNYQVAKISFPSPLYSGKNVEIFYPKGTISPKPVIFYSHPYGGELSEYNIGLYEFIAKKGYVVVFAPYPTTGVTVEERYDTLWQSFKKAVRDYPGIIDTKKVGFMGHSFGAGACFALAHRGFIDEGWGENGRFIFAMAQWYSYEITQAELQSFPENTKLITQVYNDDITNDHRLAIDIFKNINIPDTEKDFILIKKSVLPTFTYTAEHNLPNTQSSYDAYDYYGIYRLLDAMIDYSFNGNTAAKNVALGNGSKEQVTMPSYNGQALSPLEVTDNPSALYPQSKYSFQCSGLNNPRIANCN
;
A
#
# COMPACT_ATOMS: atom_id res chain seq x y z
N MET A 1 8.06 -86.56 -4.71
CA MET A 1 7.87 -85.53 -5.75
C MET A 1 6.98 -84.48 -5.17
N LYS A 2 7.56 -83.35 -4.73
CA LYS A 2 6.84 -82.19 -4.18
C LYS A 2 7.11 -80.99 -5.07
N ALA A 3 6.10 -80.46 -5.72
CA ALA A 3 6.18 -79.27 -6.56
C ALA A 3 6.01 -78.04 -5.66
N SER A 4 7.00 -77.15 -5.65
CA SER A 4 6.93 -75.86 -4.97
C SER A 4 6.43 -74.82 -5.96
N ILE A 5 5.30 -74.19 -5.65
CA ILE A 5 4.75 -73.03 -6.38
C ILE A 5 5.39 -71.78 -5.85
N LEU A 6 6.10 -71.05 -6.71
CA LEU A 6 6.72 -69.76 -6.43
C LEU A 6 5.67 -68.66 -6.70
N LEU A 7 5.25 -67.97 -5.64
CA LEU A 7 4.32 -66.85 -5.72
C LEU A 7 5.12 -65.54 -5.93
N MET A 8 5.01 -64.99 -7.14
CA MET A 8 5.56 -63.65 -7.44
C MET A 8 4.58 -62.57 -6.90
N ILE A 9 4.99 -61.87 -5.88
CA ILE A 9 4.27 -60.66 -5.40
C ILE A 9 4.80 -59.46 -6.18
N SER A 10 4.00 -58.94 -7.12
CA SER A 10 4.26 -57.65 -7.80
C SER A 10 3.97 -56.50 -6.84
N PHE A 11 5.01 -55.79 -6.46
CA PHE A 11 4.90 -54.56 -5.66
C PHE A 11 4.58 -53.40 -6.60
N PHE A 12 3.33 -52.96 -6.68
CA PHE A 12 2.95 -51.70 -7.30
C PHE A 12 3.33 -50.56 -6.40
N LEU A 13 4.39 -49.83 -6.76
CA LEU A 13 4.72 -48.54 -6.18
C LEU A 13 3.73 -47.50 -6.74
N LEU A 14 2.72 -47.16 -5.94
CA LEU A 14 1.90 -45.99 -6.17
C LEU A 14 2.74 -44.74 -5.79
N LEU A 15 3.28 -44.06 -6.80
CA LEU A 15 3.78 -42.71 -6.66
C LEU A 15 2.57 -41.80 -6.38
N SER A 16 2.31 -41.53 -5.09
CA SER A 16 1.42 -40.47 -4.66
C SER A 16 2.15 -39.13 -4.86
N CYS A 17 1.80 -38.40 -5.92
CA CYS A 17 2.08 -36.96 -5.97
C CYS A 17 1.25 -36.29 -4.90
N SER A 18 1.85 -35.98 -3.76
CA SER A 18 1.23 -35.07 -2.79
C SER A 18 1.28 -33.66 -3.41
N LYS A 19 0.14 -33.16 -3.84
CA LYS A 19 -0.05 -31.71 -4.03
C LYS A 19 0.09 -31.10 -2.65
N ASN A 20 1.09 -30.24 -2.47
CA ASN A 20 1.16 -29.34 -1.32
C ASN A 20 -0.02 -28.40 -1.45
N GLU A 21 -1.10 -28.67 -0.74
CA GLU A 21 -2.13 -27.68 -0.47
C GLU A 21 -1.51 -26.62 0.46
N PRO A 22 -1.73 -25.32 0.20
CA PRO A 22 -1.24 -24.28 1.11
C PRO A 22 -1.87 -24.48 2.48
N ASP A 23 -1.04 -24.42 3.52
CA ASP A 23 -1.44 -24.50 4.91
C ASP A 23 -2.34 -23.27 5.23
N GLU A 24 -3.66 -23.47 5.16
CA GLU A 24 -4.63 -22.48 5.64
C GLU A 24 -4.58 -22.48 7.17
N SER A 25 -3.60 -21.80 7.75
CA SER A 25 -3.60 -21.55 9.19
C SER A 25 -4.80 -20.65 9.50
N ASN A 26 -5.88 -21.26 9.98
CA ASN A 26 -7.03 -20.60 10.59
C ASN A 26 -6.56 -19.91 11.90
N GLN A 27 -5.90 -18.77 11.78
CA GLN A 27 -5.86 -17.81 12.85
C GLN A 27 -7.07 -16.91 12.65
N ASP A 28 -8.10 -17.10 13.48
CA ASP A 28 -9.15 -16.11 13.66
C ASP A 28 -8.45 -14.79 14.04
N ALA A 29 -8.38 -13.88 13.09
CA ALA A 29 -7.87 -12.54 13.35
C ALA A 29 -8.78 -11.93 14.41
N ALA A 30 -8.25 -11.64 15.58
CA ALA A 30 -8.94 -10.85 16.58
C ALA A 30 -9.37 -9.54 15.91
N SER A 31 -10.65 -9.19 16.01
CA SER A 31 -11.15 -7.95 15.42
C SER A 31 -10.44 -6.78 16.12
N ILE A 32 -9.78 -5.92 15.32
CA ILE A 32 -9.10 -4.69 15.80
C ILE A 32 -10.14 -3.65 16.29
N ASP A 33 -11.38 -4.04 16.51
CA ASP A 33 -12.52 -3.16 16.76
C ASP A 33 -12.46 -2.37 18.08
N ASP A 34 -11.66 -2.84 19.05
CA ASP A 34 -11.63 -2.24 20.40
C ASP A 34 -10.46 -1.27 20.64
N ASP A 35 -9.54 -1.10 19.69
CA ASP A 35 -8.30 -0.34 19.90
C ASP A 35 -8.25 1.03 19.18
N LEU A 36 -9.39 1.53 18.65
CA LEU A 36 -9.40 2.83 17.97
C LEU A 36 -9.20 3.96 18.98
N ALA A 37 -8.10 4.70 18.84
CA ALA A 37 -7.78 5.81 19.72
C ALA A 37 -8.64 7.06 19.43
N GLY A 38 -8.96 7.81 20.49
CA GLY A 38 -9.70 9.06 20.39
C GLY A 38 -11.22 8.89 20.31
N PRO A 39 -11.97 10.00 20.34
CA PRO A 39 -13.43 9.99 20.49
C PRO A 39 -14.21 9.82 19.20
N ILE A 40 -13.56 9.80 18.03
CA ILE A 40 -14.22 9.69 16.72
C ILE A 40 -14.14 8.24 16.24
N SER A 41 -15.30 7.60 16.09
CA SER A 41 -15.39 6.24 15.59
C SER A 41 -15.17 6.16 14.07
N ARG A 42 -14.88 4.95 13.58
CA ARG A 42 -14.82 4.66 12.13
C ARG A 42 -16.14 4.98 11.42
N PRO A 43 -16.12 5.27 10.11
CA PRO A 43 -17.34 5.46 9.34
C PRO A 43 -18.17 4.16 9.30
N LYS A 44 -19.48 4.29 9.50
CA LYS A 44 -20.41 3.15 9.47
C LYS A 44 -20.90 2.79 8.07
N ALA A 45 -20.74 3.69 7.11
CA ALA A 45 -21.17 3.52 5.73
C ALA A 45 -20.36 4.43 4.79
N GLY A 46 -20.38 4.15 3.50
CA GLY A 46 -19.67 4.90 2.48
C GLY A 46 -18.18 4.56 2.42
N TYR A 47 -17.42 5.44 1.77
CA TYR A 47 -15.98 5.26 1.64
C TYR A 47 -15.28 5.34 3.00
N GLY A 48 -14.37 4.41 3.24
CA GLY A 48 -13.66 4.25 4.50
C GLY A 48 -14.38 3.38 5.54
N SER A 49 -15.66 3.00 5.32
CA SER A 49 -16.30 2.00 6.17
C SER A 49 -15.76 0.60 5.86
N ASP A 50 -15.76 -0.28 6.85
CA ASP A 50 -15.32 -1.67 6.65
C ASP A 50 -16.16 -2.38 5.58
N GLY A 51 -15.51 -3.26 4.85
CA GLY A 51 -16.18 -4.18 3.93
C GLY A 51 -16.74 -5.41 4.64
N ASN A 52 -17.50 -6.22 3.90
CA ASN A 52 -18.24 -7.36 4.46
C ASN A 52 -17.52 -8.71 4.34
N TYR A 53 -16.35 -8.75 3.69
CA TYR A 53 -15.63 -10.01 3.55
C TYR A 53 -14.84 -10.35 4.82
N GLN A 54 -14.82 -11.64 5.15
CA GLN A 54 -13.81 -12.14 6.07
C GLN A 54 -12.46 -12.17 5.39
N VAL A 55 -11.39 -11.94 6.15
CA VAL A 55 -10.02 -11.93 5.65
C VAL A 55 -9.39 -13.31 5.75
N ALA A 56 -8.70 -13.73 4.71
CA ALA A 56 -7.79 -14.87 4.71
C ALA A 56 -6.37 -14.39 4.43
N LYS A 57 -5.37 -15.15 4.91
CA LYS A 57 -3.95 -14.85 4.73
C LYS A 57 -3.22 -16.06 4.16
N ILE A 58 -2.36 -15.84 3.16
CA ILE A 58 -1.37 -16.78 2.67
C ILE A 58 0.00 -16.23 3.03
N SER A 59 0.91 -17.10 3.43
CA SER A 59 2.29 -16.77 3.75
C SER A 59 3.23 -17.72 3.01
N PHE A 60 4.26 -17.19 2.35
CA PHE A 60 5.25 -17.99 1.65
C PHE A 60 6.65 -17.34 1.73
N PRO A 61 7.75 -18.13 1.63
CA PRO A 61 9.09 -17.59 1.77
C PRO A 61 9.41 -16.52 0.74
N SER A 62 9.99 -15.40 1.21
CA SER A 62 10.55 -14.36 0.34
C SER A 62 11.65 -14.95 -0.54
N PRO A 63 11.69 -14.64 -1.85
CA PRO A 63 12.70 -15.18 -2.75
C PRO A 63 14.11 -14.66 -2.47
N LEU A 64 14.25 -13.45 -1.92
CA LEU A 64 15.54 -12.79 -1.71
C LEU A 64 15.81 -12.39 -0.24
N TYR A 65 14.86 -12.65 0.67
CA TYR A 65 15.06 -12.35 2.10
C TYR A 65 14.87 -13.62 2.95
N SER A 66 15.94 -14.34 3.15
CA SER A 66 15.93 -15.62 3.88
C SER A 66 15.33 -15.47 5.29
N GLY A 67 14.47 -16.41 5.68
CA GLY A 67 13.81 -16.44 6.99
C GLY A 67 12.63 -15.46 7.13
N LYS A 68 12.27 -14.73 6.05
CA LYS A 68 11.09 -13.86 6.02
C LYS A 68 10.09 -14.35 4.98
N ASN A 69 8.81 -14.05 5.24
CA ASN A 69 7.72 -14.43 4.37
C ASN A 69 7.08 -13.21 3.69
N VAL A 70 6.67 -13.40 2.46
CA VAL A 70 5.70 -12.55 1.78
C VAL A 70 4.31 -12.98 2.23
N GLU A 71 3.42 -12.04 2.46
CA GLU A 71 2.06 -12.29 2.91
C GLU A 71 1.03 -11.71 1.94
N ILE A 72 -0.01 -12.49 1.66
CA ILE A 72 -1.14 -12.09 0.83
C ILE A 72 -2.38 -12.08 1.70
N PHE A 73 -2.98 -10.91 1.87
CA PHE A 73 -4.28 -10.74 2.52
C PHE A 73 -5.35 -10.64 1.44
N TYR A 74 -6.43 -11.41 1.59
CA TYR A 74 -7.46 -11.48 0.55
C TYR A 74 -8.84 -11.86 1.12
N PRO A 75 -9.93 -11.61 0.38
CA PRO A 75 -11.29 -12.01 0.80
C PRO A 75 -11.40 -13.52 0.91
N LYS A 76 -11.75 -14.04 2.10
CA LYS A 76 -11.97 -15.47 2.34
C LYS A 76 -13.05 -16.02 1.41
N GLY A 77 -12.82 -17.20 0.85
CA GLY A 77 -13.75 -17.86 -0.06
C GLY A 77 -13.74 -17.26 -1.49
N THR A 78 -12.70 -16.53 -1.86
CA THR A 78 -12.49 -16.04 -3.21
C THR A 78 -12.44 -17.20 -4.21
N ILE A 79 -13.33 -17.15 -5.21
CA ILE A 79 -13.45 -18.16 -6.28
C ILE A 79 -12.93 -17.66 -7.63
N SER A 80 -12.50 -16.40 -7.69
CA SER A 80 -11.95 -15.75 -8.89
C SER A 80 -10.90 -14.71 -8.49
N PRO A 81 -9.87 -14.46 -9.33
CA PRO A 81 -8.86 -13.45 -9.04
C PRO A 81 -9.47 -12.09 -8.73
N LYS A 82 -8.86 -11.36 -7.82
CA LYS A 82 -9.27 -10.01 -7.38
C LYS A 82 -8.18 -9.00 -7.69
N PRO A 83 -8.56 -7.74 -7.93
CA PRO A 83 -7.60 -6.64 -8.08
C PRO A 83 -6.62 -6.59 -6.92
N VAL A 84 -5.36 -6.25 -7.19
CA VAL A 84 -4.27 -6.33 -6.23
C VAL A 84 -3.66 -4.96 -5.92
N ILE A 85 -3.27 -4.79 -4.66
CA ILE A 85 -2.46 -3.67 -4.18
C ILE A 85 -1.15 -4.25 -3.64
N PHE A 86 -0.03 -3.85 -4.25
CA PHE A 86 1.31 -4.18 -3.77
C PHE A 86 1.75 -3.14 -2.76
N TYR A 87 2.03 -3.57 -1.54
CA TYR A 87 2.42 -2.68 -0.45
C TYR A 87 3.91 -2.77 -0.15
N SER A 88 4.58 -1.60 -0.18
CA SER A 88 5.98 -1.43 0.18
C SER A 88 6.09 -0.73 1.53
N HIS A 89 6.66 -1.42 2.52
CA HIS A 89 6.73 -0.95 3.91
C HIS A 89 7.79 0.16 4.13
N PRO A 90 7.71 0.95 5.23
CA PRO A 90 8.73 1.92 5.60
C PRO A 90 10.03 1.22 6.05
N TYR A 91 11.12 1.98 6.12
CA TYR A 91 12.39 1.48 6.68
C TYR A 91 12.17 0.94 8.10
N GLY A 92 12.56 -0.31 8.35
CA GLY A 92 12.33 -1.00 9.62
C GLY A 92 10.93 -1.63 9.77
N GLY A 93 10.02 -1.45 8.80
CA GLY A 93 8.65 -1.98 8.86
C GLY A 93 8.48 -3.41 8.34
N GLU A 94 9.38 -4.33 8.70
CA GLU A 94 9.47 -5.69 8.16
C GLU A 94 8.35 -6.65 8.60
N LEU A 95 7.46 -6.21 9.48
CA LEU A 95 6.35 -7.00 9.99
C LEU A 95 5.02 -6.46 9.47
N SER A 96 4.17 -7.34 8.94
CA SER A 96 2.86 -6.94 8.42
C SER A 96 1.95 -6.39 9.52
N GLU A 97 2.18 -6.78 10.77
CA GLU A 97 1.45 -6.33 11.95
C GLU A 97 1.48 -4.80 12.12
N TYR A 98 2.52 -4.12 11.64
CA TYR A 98 2.62 -2.65 11.73
C TYR A 98 1.52 -1.92 10.96
N ASN A 99 0.99 -2.52 9.91
CA ASN A 99 -0.08 -1.94 9.08
C ASN A 99 -1.26 -2.91 8.90
N ILE A 100 -1.46 -3.83 9.85
CA ILE A 100 -2.47 -4.89 9.73
C ILE A 100 -3.88 -4.33 9.50
N GLY A 101 -4.23 -3.23 10.17
CA GLY A 101 -5.53 -2.58 10.00
C GLY A 101 -5.80 -2.16 8.55
N LEU A 102 -4.78 -1.64 7.85
CA LEU A 102 -4.88 -1.28 6.44
C LEU A 102 -5.07 -2.50 5.55
N TYR A 103 -4.29 -3.57 5.77
CA TYR A 103 -4.36 -4.78 4.91
C TYR A 103 -5.69 -5.49 5.08
N GLU A 104 -6.19 -5.59 6.31
CA GLU A 104 -7.50 -6.15 6.58
C GLU A 104 -8.62 -5.29 6.01
N PHE A 105 -8.54 -3.97 6.14
CA PHE A 105 -9.49 -3.05 5.53
C PHE A 105 -9.62 -3.31 4.02
N ILE A 106 -8.51 -3.36 3.30
CA ILE A 106 -8.48 -3.60 1.85
C ILE A 106 -9.08 -4.98 1.51
N ALA A 107 -8.70 -6.02 2.25
CA ALA A 107 -9.20 -7.37 2.03
C ALA A 107 -10.70 -7.49 2.37
N LYS A 108 -11.17 -6.85 3.45
CA LYS A 108 -12.60 -6.75 3.80
C LYS A 108 -13.42 -6.06 2.69
N LYS A 109 -12.82 -5.14 1.92
CA LYS A 109 -13.45 -4.47 0.77
C LYS A 109 -13.48 -5.33 -0.49
N GLY A 110 -12.87 -6.50 -0.51
CA GLY A 110 -12.93 -7.44 -1.63
C GLY A 110 -11.69 -7.42 -2.54
N TYR A 111 -10.58 -6.86 -2.09
CA TYR A 111 -9.33 -6.71 -2.85
C TYR A 111 -8.19 -7.51 -2.23
N VAL A 112 -7.10 -7.68 -2.96
CA VAL A 112 -5.91 -8.40 -2.51
C VAL A 112 -4.83 -7.39 -2.12
N VAL A 113 -4.13 -7.65 -1.00
CA VAL A 113 -2.91 -6.94 -0.64
C VAL A 113 -1.76 -7.92 -0.62
N VAL A 114 -0.65 -7.57 -1.25
CA VAL A 114 0.61 -8.29 -1.15
C VAL A 114 1.58 -7.45 -0.35
N PHE A 115 1.90 -7.90 0.86
CA PHE A 115 2.96 -7.36 1.71
C PHE A 115 4.25 -8.16 1.46
N ALA A 116 5.35 -7.47 1.20
CA ALA A 116 6.66 -8.09 1.04
C ALA A 116 7.69 -7.42 1.95
N PRO A 117 8.35 -8.17 2.84
CA PRO A 117 9.45 -7.64 3.65
C PRO A 117 10.73 -7.51 2.81
N TYR A 118 11.53 -6.47 3.09
CA TYR A 118 12.88 -6.31 2.58
C TYR A 118 13.86 -6.03 3.74
N PRO A 119 15.15 -6.44 3.65
CA PRO A 119 16.12 -6.19 4.70
C PRO A 119 16.46 -4.69 4.79
N THR A 120 16.43 -4.14 6.01
CA THR A 120 16.70 -2.72 6.25
C THR A 120 18.19 -2.40 6.43
N THR A 121 19.01 -3.37 6.83
CA THR A 121 20.44 -3.19 7.09
C THR A 121 21.28 -4.21 6.32
N GLY A 122 22.52 -3.86 6.00
CA GLY A 122 23.49 -4.76 5.37
C GLY A 122 23.28 -5.01 3.88
N VAL A 123 22.41 -4.24 3.23
CA VAL A 123 22.06 -4.35 1.81
C VAL A 123 21.99 -2.97 1.17
N THR A 124 22.13 -2.91 -0.16
CA THR A 124 21.98 -1.68 -0.94
C THR A 124 20.51 -1.31 -1.15
N VAL A 125 20.24 -0.16 -1.75
CA VAL A 125 18.88 0.25 -2.12
C VAL A 125 18.34 -0.64 -3.23
N GLU A 126 19.17 -0.97 -4.20
CA GLU A 126 18.86 -1.86 -5.32
C GLU A 126 18.41 -3.23 -4.82
N GLU A 127 19.14 -3.82 -3.88
CA GLU A 127 18.79 -5.10 -3.28
C GLU A 127 17.44 -5.06 -2.54
N ARG A 128 17.10 -3.93 -1.90
CA ARG A 128 15.77 -3.74 -1.27
C ARG A 128 14.66 -3.68 -2.31
N TYR A 129 14.86 -2.90 -3.38
CA TYR A 129 13.87 -2.77 -4.45
C TYR A 129 13.71 -4.10 -5.21
N ASP A 130 14.81 -4.82 -5.44
CA ASP A 130 14.74 -6.14 -6.05
C ASP A 130 14.06 -7.16 -5.14
N THR A 131 14.27 -7.10 -3.84
CA THR A 131 13.57 -7.97 -2.88
C THR A 131 12.05 -7.75 -2.94
N LEU A 132 11.60 -6.50 -2.94
CA LEU A 132 10.19 -6.17 -3.13
C LEU A 132 9.67 -6.68 -4.48
N TRP A 133 10.38 -6.35 -5.55
CA TRP A 133 9.96 -6.69 -6.91
C TRP A 133 9.84 -8.20 -7.16
N GLN A 134 10.86 -8.97 -6.80
CA GLN A 134 10.83 -10.43 -6.95
C GLN A 134 9.76 -11.08 -6.06
N SER A 135 9.48 -10.51 -4.90
CA SER A 135 8.40 -10.96 -4.03
C SER A 135 7.02 -10.74 -4.66
N PHE A 136 6.79 -9.57 -5.25
CA PHE A 136 5.54 -9.26 -5.98
C PHE A 136 5.37 -10.15 -7.22
N LYS A 137 6.43 -10.32 -8.01
CA LYS A 137 6.41 -11.25 -9.16
C LYS A 137 6.14 -12.68 -8.75
N LYS A 138 6.73 -13.14 -7.64
CA LYS A 138 6.47 -14.48 -7.12
C LYS A 138 5.01 -14.64 -6.68
N ALA A 139 4.44 -13.65 -5.99
CA ALA A 139 3.03 -13.67 -5.60
C ALA A 139 2.11 -13.80 -6.83
N VAL A 140 2.32 -13.00 -7.86
CA VAL A 140 1.53 -13.04 -9.10
C VAL A 140 1.65 -14.40 -9.80
N ARG A 141 2.88 -14.92 -9.94
CA ARG A 141 3.15 -16.17 -10.63
C ARG A 141 2.54 -17.38 -9.91
N ASP A 142 2.68 -17.43 -8.58
CA ASP A 142 2.34 -18.61 -7.78
C ASP A 142 0.85 -18.62 -7.36
N TYR A 143 0.18 -17.44 -7.36
CA TYR A 143 -1.23 -17.31 -6.95
C TYR A 143 -2.15 -16.64 -7.99
N PRO A 144 -2.13 -17.11 -9.27
CA PRO A 144 -2.96 -16.51 -10.34
C PRO A 144 -4.46 -16.72 -10.13
N GLY A 145 -4.87 -17.66 -9.26
CA GLY A 145 -6.28 -17.86 -8.89
C GLY A 145 -6.81 -16.83 -7.90
N ILE A 146 -5.91 -16.04 -7.28
CA ILE A 146 -6.25 -15.02 -6.27
C ILE A 146 -6.00 -13.61 -6.81
N ILE A 147 -4.90 -13.40 -7.55
CA ILE A 147 -4.40 -12.10 -7.99
C ILE A 147 -4.82 -11.82 -9.44
N ASP A 148 -5.53 -10.72 -9.65
CA ASP A 148 -5.82 -10.14 -10.98
C ASP A 148 -4.88 -8.97 -11.25
N THR A 149 -3.92 -9.15 -12.14
CA THR A 149 -2.97 -8.11 -12.55
C THR A 149 -3.52 -7.12 -13.58
N LYS A 150 -4.76 -7.27 -14.03
CA LYS A 150 -5.39 -6.28 -14.91
C LYS A 150 -5.77 -4.99 -14.18
N LYS A 151 -5.90 -5.07 -12.85
CA LYS A 151 -6.23 -3.94 -11.98
C LYS A 151 -5.25 -3.91 -10.81
N VAL A 152 -4.34 -2.93 -10.80
CA VAL A 152 -3.18 -2.93 -9.90
C VAL A 152 -2.98 -1.56 -9.23
N GLY A 153 -2.82 -1.58 -7.90
CA GLY A 153 -2.33 -0.45 -7.13
C GLY A 153 -0.93 -0.72 -6.58
N PHE A 154 -0.10 0.32 -6.55
CA PHE A 154 1.13 0.34 -5.75
C PHE A 154 0.95 1.32 -4.61
N MET A 155 1.17 0.86 -3.40
CA MET A 155 1.01 1.65 -2.18
C MET A 155 2.21 1.48 -1.27
N GLY A 156 2.60 2.54 -0.58
CA GLY A 156 3.70 2.43 0.37
C GLY A 156 3.80 3.61 1.31
N HIS A 157 4.63 3.43 2.33
CA HIS A 157 4.93 4.42 3.34
C HIS A 157 6.43 4.71 3.40
N SER A 158 6.81 5.96 3.54
CA SER A 158 8.21 6.39 3.74
C SER A 158 9.15 5.88 2.63
N PHE A 159 10.16 5.08 2.97
CA PHE A 159 11.04 4.42 1.99
C PHE A 159 10.24 3.61 0.96
N GLY A 160 9.22 2.88 1.42
CA GLY A 160 8.33 2.12 0.54
C GLY A 160 7.49 3.01 -0.37
N ALA A 161 7.09 4.20 0.08
CA ALA A 161 6.41 5.16 -0.79
C ALA A 161 7.34 5.70 -1.88
N GLY A 162 8.62 5.93 -1.56
CA GLY A 162 9.64 6.25 -2.57
C GLY A 162 9.85 5.13 -3.58
N ALA A 163 9.82 3.87 -3.11
CA ALA A 163 9.97 2.69 -3.97
C ALA A 163 8.78 2.48 -4.91
N CYS A 164 7.57 2.90 -4.52
CA CYS A 164 6.35 2.68 -5.33
C CYS A 164 6.50 3.16 -6.79
N PHE A 165 7.23 4.23 -7.05
CA PHE A 165 7.33 4.78 -8.40
C PHE A 165 8.16 3.89 -9.32
N ALA A 166 9.33 3.43 -8.88
CA ALA A 166 10.14 2.48 -9.65
C ALA A 166 9.41 1.14 -9.82
N LEU A 167 8.79 0.63 -8.74
CA LEU A 167 8.05 -0.65 -8.80
C LEU A 167 6.80 -0.55 -9.67
N ALA A 168 6.08 0.58 -9.61
CA ALA A 168 4.92 0.84 -10.46
C ALA A 168 5.34 0.98 -11.94
N HIS A 169 6.47 1.63 -12.23
CA HIS A 169 7.00 1.70 -13.58
C HIS A 169 7.29 0.28 -14.12
N ARG A 170 8.02 -0.53 -13.37
CA ARG A 170 8.27 -1.94 -13.74
C ARG A 170 6.95 -2.71 -13.95
N GLY A 171 5.98 -2.55 -13.06
CA GLY A 171 4.68 -3.22 -13.16
C GLY A 171 3.84 -2.75 -14.35
N PHE A 172 3.70 -1.44 -14.53
CA PHE A 172 2.80 -0.88 -15.54
C PHE A 172 3.39 -0.91 -16.96
N ILE A 173 4.71 -0.74 -17.09
CA ILE A 173 5.38 -0.66 -18.38
C ILE A 173 5.99 -2.01 -18.77
N ASP A 174 6.81 -2.62 -17.90
CA ASP A 174 7.57 -3.82 -18.29
C ASP A 174 6.70 -5.09 -18.28
N GLU A 175 5.80 -5.20 -17.27
CA GLU A 175 4.92 -6.37 -17.13
C GLU A 175 3.50 -6.14 -17.72
N GLY A 176 3.14 -4.90 -18.09
CA GLY A 176 1.82 -4.56 -18.61
C GLY A 176 0.69 -4.66 -17.57
N TRP A 177 1.01 -4.64 -16.28
CA TRP A 177 0.00 -4.71 -15.23
C TRP A 177 -0.88 -3.46 -15.19
N GLY A 178 -2.12 -3.60 -14.71
CA GLY A 178 -3.04 -2.49 -14.52
C GLY A 178 -3.66 -1.96 -15.82
N GLU A 179 -3.75 -2.76 -16.89
CA GLU A 179 -4.36 -2.32 -18.15
C GLU A 179 -5.80 -1.79 -17.99
N ASN A 180 -6.56 -2.37 -17.04
CA ASN A 180 -7.96 -2.05 -16.78
C ASN A 180 -8.16 -1.17 -15.53
N GLY A 181 -7.08 -0.64 -14.95
CA GLY A 181 -7.10 0.27 -13.80
C GLY A 181 -5.80 0.22 -13.02
N ARG A 182 -5.22 1.39 -12.77
CA ARG A 182 -3.93 1.51 -12.09
C ARG A 182 -3.86 2.77 -11.23
N PHE A 183 -3.20 2.65 -10.08
CA PHE A 183 -2.93 3.81 -9.24
C PHE A 183 -1.64 3.65 -8.43
N ILE A 184 -1.15 4.78 -7.93
CA ILE A 184 -0.10 4.88 -6.93
C ILE A 184 -0.66 5.65 -5.73
N PHE A 185 -0.41 5.16 -4.51
CA PHE A 185 -0.80 5.83 -3.27
C PHE A 185 0.43 5.92 -2.36
N ALA A 186 1.11 7.07 -2.39
CA ALA A 186 2.37 7.31 -1.70
C ALA A 186 2.14 8.09 -0.40
N MET A 187 2.56 7.54 0.76
CA MET A 187 2.39 8.11 2.08
C MET A 187 3.74 8.51 2.68
N ALA A 188 3.90 9.79 3.08
CA ALA A 188 5.13 10.34 3.69
C ALA A 188 6.39 9.90 2.95
N GLN A 189 6.44 10.15 1.65
CA GLN A 189 7.42 9.63 0.71
C GLN A 189 8.86 9.97 1.09
N TRP A 190 9.75 8.97 1.05
CA TRP A 190 11.20 9.08 1.09
C TRP A 190 11.79 9.33 -0.30
N TYR A 191 13.13 9.41 -0.43
CA TYR A 191 13.81 9.46 -1.72
C TYR A 191 13.29 8.36 -2.65
N SER A 192 13.04 8.72 -3.92
CA SER A 192 12.69 7.75 -4.96
C SER A 192 13.96 7.38 -5.73
N TYR A 193 14.46 6.19 -5.46
CA TYR A 193 15.60 5.61 -6.16
C TYR A 193 15.13 4.85 -7.40
N GLU A 194 16.07 4.53 -8.28
CA GLU A 194 15.82 3.70 -9.48
C GLU A 194 14.63 4.15 -10.34
N ILE A 195 14.41 5.43 -10.38
CA ILE A 195 13.43 6.06 -11.27
C ILE A 195 14.04 7.33 -11.88
N THR A 196 14.22 7.28 -13.16
CA THR A 196 14.78 8.40 -13.94
C THR A 196 13.70 9.41 -14.32
N GLN A 197 14.13 10.60 -14.77
CA GLN A 197 13.19 11.59 -15.31
C GLN A 197 12.45 11.05 -16.54
N ALA A 198 13.12 10.29 -17.40
CA ALA A 198 12.49 9.70 -18.59
C ALA A 198 11.42 8.67 -18.23
N GLU A 199 11.67 7.83 -17.21
CA GLU A 199 10.71 6.86 -16.71
C GLU A 199 9.50 7.55 -16.07
N LEU A 200 9.69 8.63 -15.29
CA LEU A 200 8.56 9.41 -14.76
C LEU A 200 7.69 10.00 -15.88
N GLN A 201 8.29 10.39 -17.02
CA GLN A 201 7.56 10.90 -18.18
C GLN A 201 6.90 9.81 -19.03
N SER A 202 7.20 8.53 -18.79
CA SER A 202 6.65 7.39 -19.56
C SER A 202 5.46 6.72 -18.90
N PHE A 203 5.01 7.17 -17.73
CA PHE A 203 3.84 6.60 -17.08
C PHE A 203 2.60 6.68 -17.97
N PRO A 204 1.76 5.62 -18.03
CA PRO A 204 0.54 5.64 -18.80
C PRO A 204 -0.43 6.72 -18.30
N GLU A 205 -1.04 7.47 -19.19
CA GLU A 205 -1.94 8.60 -18.88
C GLU A 205 -3.15 8.20 -18.01
N ASN A 206 -3.57 6.93 -18.06
CA ASN A 206 -4.65 6.42 -17.22
C ASN A 206 -4.21 6.04 -15.79
N THR A 207 -2.96 6.32 -15.41
CA THR A 207 -2.48 6.15 -14.03
C THR A 207 -3.10 7.23 -13.13
N LYS A 208 -3.45 6.85 -11.89
CA LYS A 208 -3.95 7.75 -10.85
C LYS A 208 -2.90 7.88 -9.74
N LEU A 209 -2.82 9.03 -9.09
CA LEU A 209 -1.87 9.27 -8.01
C LEU A 209 -2.47 10.04 -6.85
N ILE A 210 -2.33 9.48 -5.64
CA ILE A 210 -2.39 10.27 -4.41
C ILE A 210 -1.01 10.28 -3.78
N THR A 211 -0.53 11.47 -3.46
CA THR A 211 0.66 11.69 -2.63
C THR A 211 0.24 12.36 -1.34
N GLN A 212 0.46 11.71 -0.20
CA GLN A 212 0.16 12.27 1.13
C GLN A 212 1.44 12.67 1.84
N VAL A 213 1.39 13.84 2.48
CA VAL A 213 2.41 14.33 3.42
C VAL A 213 1.73 14.78 4.72
N TYR A 214 2.48 14.79 5.81
CA TYR A 214 1.95 15.00 7.14
C TYR A 214 2.57 16.24 7.79
N ASN A 215 1.74 17.10 8.40
CA ASN A 215 2.18 18.39 8.94
C ASN A 215 3.21 18.26 10.07
N ASP A 216 3.09 17.25 10.90
CA ASP A 216 3.97 17.03 12.05
C ASP A 216 5.16 16.09 11.71
N ASP A 217 5.26 15.62 10.45
CA ASP A 217 6.39 14.85 9.97
C ASP A 217 7.67 15.72 9.98
N ILE A 218 8.64 15.32 10.79
CA ILE A 218 9.97 15.92 10.86
C ILE A 218 11.04 15.02 10.25
N THR A 219 10.66 13.84 9.78
CA THR A 219 11.58 12.86 9.19
C THR A 219 11.81 13.18 7.71
N ASN A 220 10.76 13.19 6.92
CA ASN A 220 10.89 13.36 5.47
C ASN A 220 10.62 14.83 5.06
N ASP A 221 11.51 15.37 4.26
CA ASP A 221 11.30 16.67 3.62
C ASP A 221 10.22 16.54 2.54
N HIS A 222 9.15 17.30 2.64
CA HIS A 222 8.00 17.26 1.71
C HIS A 222 8.39 17.50 0.26
N ARG A 223 9.54 18.18 0.00
CA ARG A 223 10.07 18.41 -1.35
C ARG A 223 10.47 17.12 -2.06
N LEU A 224 10.77 16.05 -1.34
CA LEU A 224 10.99 14.72 -1.94
C LEU A 224 9.74 14.24 -2.69
N ALA A 225 8.58 14.43 -2.08
CA ALA A 225 7.30 14.11 -2.69
C ALA A 225 6.89 15.11 -3.77
N ILE A 226 7.15 16.40 -3.57
CA ILE A 226 6.87 17.47 -4.53
C ILE A 226 7.63 17.26 -5.84
N ASP A 227 8.90 16.85 -5.77
CA ASP A 227 9.71 16.55 -6.94
C ASP A 227 9.06 15.50 -7.84
N ILE A 228 8.71 14.35 -7.27
CA ILE A 228 8.07 13.28 -8.04
C ILE A 228 6.71 13.73 -8.57
N PHE A 229 5.88 14.33 -7.72
CA PHE A 229 4.54 14.79 -8.10
C PHE A 229 4.55 15.76 -9.29
N LYS A 230 5.52 16.67 -9.34
CA LYS A 230 5.67 17.65 -10.45
C LYS A 230 6.25 17.04 -11.72
N ASN A 231 7.04 15.97 -11.59
CA ASN A 231 7.79 15.40 -12.71
C ASN A 231 7.15 14.16 -13.32
N ILE A 232 6.15 13.54 -12.67
CA ILE A 232 5.45 12.37 -13.22
C ILE A 232 4.42 12.81 -14.26
N ASN A 233 4.38 12.09 -15.40
CA ASN A 233 3.45 12.36 -16.49
C ASN A 233 2.06 11.78 -16.21
N ILE A 234 1.40 12.31 -15.19
CA ILE A 234 -0.01 12.01 -14.86
C ILE A 234 -0.76 13.35 -14.97
N PRO A 235 -1.90 13.39 -15.67
CA PRO A 235 -2.71 14.62 -15.77
C PRO A 235 -3.04 15.18 -14.37
N ASP A 236 -3.00 16.49 -14.21
CA ASP A 236 -3.29 17.15 -12.92
C ASP A 236 -4.68 16.82 -12.39
N THR A 237 -5.63 16.50 -13.28
CA THR A 237 -6.97 16.02 -12.89
C THR A 237 -6.99 14.58 -12.38
N GLU A 238 -5.88 13.86 -12.47
CA GLU A 238 -5.73 12.45 -12.08
C GLU A 238 -4.68 12.25 -10.99
N LYS A 239 -4.22 13.35 -10.37
CA LYS A 239 -3.29 13.32 -9.24
C LYS A 239 -3.60 14.42 -8.23
N ASP A 240 -3.52 14.10 -6.95
CA ASP A 240 -3.67 15.03 -5.84
C ASP A 240 -2.51 14.93 -4.85
N PHE A 241 -1.99 16.08 -4.45
CA PHE A 241 -1.04 16.22 -3.35
C PHE A 241 -1.80 16.65 -2.11
N ILE A 242 -1.74 15.84 -1.05
CA ILE A 242 -2.61 15.99 0.13
C ILE A 242 -1.75 16.19 1.37
N LEU A 243 -1.96 17.30 2.07
CA LEU A 243 -1.40 17.55 3.39
C LEU A 243 -2.44 17.23 4.47
N ILE A 244 -2.11 16.29 5.35
CA ILE A 244 -2.89 16.00 6.56
C ILE A 244 -2.30 16.83 7.70
N LYS A 245 -3.14 17.58 8.39
CA LYS A 245 -2.76 18.39 9.54
C LYS A 245 -3.29 17.80 10.84
N LYS A 246 -2.55 18.01 11.94
CA LYS A 246 -3.03 17.65 13.27
C LYS A 246 -4.34 18.33 13.60
N SER A 247 -5.11 17.70 14.48
CA SER A 247 -6.33 18.26 15.05
C SER A 247 -6.32 18.14 16.57
N VAL A 248 -6.62 19.21 17.24
CA VAL A 248 -6.66 19.27 18.70
C VAL A 248 -8.11 19.37 19.16
N LEU A 249 -8.63 18.32 19.77
CA LEU A 249 -9.90 18.30 20.45
C LEU A 249 -9.68 18.52 21.97
N PRO A 250 -10.71 18.87 22.75
CA PRO A 250 -10.56 19.09 24.19
C PRO A 250 -10.00 17.89 24.96
N THR A 251 -10.25 16.66 24.48
CA THR A 251 -9.88 15.41 25.16
C THR A 251 -8.86 14.57 24.41
N PHE A 252 -8.53 14.93 23.17
CA PHE A 252 -7.64 14.11 22.34
C PHE A 252 -6.99 14.94 21.23
N THR A 253 -5.73 14.63 20.93
CA THR A 253 -5.01 15.22 19.78
C THR A 253 -4.74 14.15 18.74
N TYR A 254 -5.26 14.34 17.55
CA TYR A 254 -4.91 13.56 16.37
C TYR A 254 -3.64 14.16 15.76
N THR A 255 -2.52 13.46 15.85
CA THR A 255 -1.23 13.91 15.32
C THR A 255 -1.08 13.49 13.86
N ALA A 256 -0.40 14.31 13.07
CA ALA A 256 -0.08 14.01 11.68
C ALA A 256 1.44 13.83 11.53
N GLU A 257 1.97 12.84 12.24
CA GLU A 257 3.39 12.52 12.30
C GLU A 257 3.79 11.51 11.20
N HIS A 258 5.10 11.29 11.04
CA HIS A 258 5.65 10.36 10.05
C HIS A 258 5.01 8.97 10.10
N ASN A 259 4.76 8.45 11.30
CA ASN A 259 4.22 7.10 11.52
C ASN A 259 2.69 7.02 11.50
N LEU A 260 1.99 8.05 11.03
CA LEU A 260 0.52 8.03 10.94
C LEU A 260 -0.04 6.77 10.27
N PRO A 261 0.55 6.21 9.19
CA PRO A 261 0.03 4.98 8.59
C PRO A 261 0.30 3.70 9.39
N ASN A 262 1.11 3.76 10.46
CA ASN A 262 1.46 2.60 11.27
C ASN A 262 0.41 2.38 12.36
N THR A 263 -0.48 1.41 12.17
CA THR A 263 -1.61 1.12 13.06
C THR A 263 -1.22 0.60 14.45
N GLN A 264 0.03 0.18 14.67
CA GLN A 264 0.55 -0.09 16.02
C GLN A 264 0.99 1.18 16.75
N SER A 265 1.42 2.22 16.03
CA SER A 265 1.83 3.49 16.62
C SER A 265 0.63 4.37 16.96
N SER A 266 -0.34 4.41 16.06
CA SER A 266 -1.58 5.18 16.17
C SER A 266 -2.61 4.51 15.29
N TYR A 267 -3.76 4.15 15.85
CA TYR A 267 -4.89 3.64 15.09
C TYR A 267 -6.11 4.45 15.49
N ASP A 268 -6.51 5.37 14.63
CA ASP A 268 -7.49 6.38 14.98
C ASP A 268 -8.31 6.88 13.76
N ALA A 269 -9.04 7.97 13.93
CA ALA A 269 -9.86 8.53 12.87
C ALA A 269 -9.04 8.97 11.64
N TYR A 270 -7.75 9.25 11.75
CA TYR A 270 -6.94 9.63 10.60
C TYR A 270 -6.67 8.44 9.68
N ASP A 271 -6.55 7.21 10.21
CA ASP A 271 -6.51 6.02 9.37
C ASP A 271 -7.75 5.92 8.50
N TYR A 272 -8.93 6.04 9.11
CA TYR A 272 -10.19 5.85 8.39
C TYR A 272 -10.56 7.02 7.48
N TYR A 273 -10.45 8.24 7.95
CA TYR A 273 -10.92 9.40 7.19
C TYR A 273 -9.84 10.06 6.35
N GLY A 274 -8.58 9.97 6.76
CA GLY A 274 -7.44 10.53 6.07
C GLY A 274 -6.81 9.57 5.05
N ILE A 275 -6.83 8.25 5.30
CA ILE A 275 -6.19 7.25 4.44
C ILE A 275 -7.23 6.33 3.78
N TYR A 276 -7.96 5.54 4.58
CA TYR A 276 -8.81 4.46 4.04
C TYR A 276 -9.96 4.98 3.19
N ARG A 277 -10.58 6.10 3.56
CA ARG A 277 -11.65 6.73 2.77
C ARG A 277 -11.17 7.13 1.38
N LEU A 278 -10.00 7.74 1.30
CA LEU A 278 -9.42 8.17 0.02
C LEU A 278 -8.98 6.97 -0.82
N LEU A 279 -8.38 5.97 -0.18
CA LEU A 279 -7.96 4.72 -0.83
C LEU A 279 -9.17 3.95 -1.38
N ASP A 280 -10.22 3.79 -0.60
CA ASP A 280 -11.44 3.09 -0.99
C ASP A 280 -12.10 3.78 -2.21
N ALA A 281 -12.19 5.10 -2.19
CA ALA A 281 -12.68 5.87 -3.32
C ALA A 281 -11.73 5.79 -4.53
N MET A 282 -10.40 5.78 -4.32
CA MET A 282 -9.41 5.60 -5.39
C MET A 282 -9.56 4.24 -6.06
N ILE A 283 -9.74 3.19 -5.28
CA ILE A 283 -9.98 1.84 -5.79
C ILE A 283 -11.27 1.81 -6.61
N ASP A 284 -12.35 2.37 -6.09
CA ASP A 284 -13.65 2.37 -6.79
C ASP A 284 -13.59 3.18 -8.08
N TYR A 285 -12.92 4.32 -8.09
CA TYR A 285 -12.69 5.10 -9.30
C TYR A 285 -11.79 4.35 -10.29
N SER A 286 -10.64 3.87 -9.85
CA SER A 286 -9.63 3.28 -10.74
C SER A 286 -10.00 1.90 -11.25
N PHE A 287 -10.59 1.05 -10.40
CA PHE A 287 -10.83 -0.36 -10.71
C PHE A 287 -12.25 -0.63 -11.18
N ASN A 288 -13.24 0.11 -10.69
CA ASN A 288 -14.65 -0.12 -11.04
C ASN A 288 -15.19 0.93 -12.00
N GLY A 289 -14.42 1.99 -12.31
CA GLY A 289 -14.83 3.05 -13.21
C GLY A 289 -15.91 3.97 -12.64
N ASN A 290 -16.10 3.98 -11.32
CA ASN A 290 -17.09 4.84 -10.67
C ASN A 290 -16.62 6.30 -10.65
N THR A 291 -17.06 7.09 -11.60
CA THR A 291 -16.67 8.51 -11.73
C THR A 291 -17.11 9.37 -10.55
N ALA A 292 -18.16 9.00 -9.82
CA ALA A 292 -18.59 9.73 -8.62
C ALA A 292 -17.57 9.59 -7.48
N ALA A 293 -16.84 8.47 -7.41
CA ALA A 293 -15.77 8.24 -6.44
C ALA A 293 -14.58 9.19 -6.61
N LYS A 294 -14.39 9.74 -7.83
CA LYS A 294 -13.33 10.70 -8.13
C LYS A 294 -13.38 11.92 -7.22
N ASN A 295 -14.58 12.44 -6.93
CA ASN A 295 -14.73 13.62 -6.06
C ASN A 295 -14.21 13.38 -4.64
N VAL A 296 -14.14 12.12 -4.18
CA VAL A 296 -13.58 11.77 -2.87
C VAL A 296 -12.10 11.47 -2.96
N ALA A 297 -11.66 10.75 -4.00
CA ALA A 297 -10.26 10.34 -4.15
C ALA A 297 -9.37 11.44 -4.73
N LEU A 298 -9.79 12.03 -5.87
CA LEU A 298 -9.05 12.98 -6.70
C LEU A 298 -9.93 14.18 -7.03
N GLY A 299 -10.51 14.76 -5.98
CA GLY A 299 -11.45 15.87 -6.10
C GLY A 299 -10.80 17.24 -6.21
N ASN A 300 -9.47 17.33 -6.21
CA ASN A 300 -8.70 18.56 -6.26
C ASN A 300 -9.23 19.61 -5.27
N GLY A 301 -9.43 19.19 -4.02
CA GLY A 301 -9.97 20.02 -2.93
C GLY A 301 -11.50 20.11 -2.90
N SER A 302 -12.21 19.21 -3.55
CA SER A 302 -13.67 19.11 -3.43
C SER A 302 -14.12 18.96 -1.98
N LYS A 303 -15.33 19.37 -1.67
CA LYS A 303 -15.90 19.24 -0.32
C LYS A 303 -15.90 17.76 0.14
N GLU A 304 -16.23 16.85 -0.76
CA GLU A 304 -16.29 15.41 -0.50
C GLU A 304 -14.91 14.84 -0.15
N GLN A 305 -13.85 15.39 -0.71
CA GLN A 305 -12.48 14.99 -0.44
C GLN A 305 -11.95 15.57 0.87
N VAL A 306 -12.09 16.88 1.08
CA VAL A 306 -11.41 17.56 2.19
C VAL A 306 -12.13 17.48 3.53
N THR A 307 -13.44 17.16 3.53
CA THR A 307 -14.22 17.15 4.77
C THR A 307 -13.78 16.00 5.68
N MET A 308 -13.41 16.37 6.91
CA MET A 308 -13.08 15.45 7.98
C MET A 308 -14.22 15.39 9.01
N PRO A 309 -14.30 14.32 9.82
CA PRO A 309 -15.38 14.19 10.83
C PRO A 309 -15.29 15.25 11.93
N SER A 310 -16.34 15.32 12.74
CA SER A 310 -16.40 16.22 13.89
C SER A 310 -16.76 15.46 15.17
N TYR A 311 -16.32 16.00 16.29
CA TYR A 311 -16.70 15.55 17.64
C TYR A 311 -17.24 16.72 18.44
N ASN A 312 -18.44 16.57 18.98
CA ASN A 312 -19.14 17.63 19.76
C ASN A 312 -19.16 19.01 19.05
N GLY A 313 -19.40 19.02 17.73
CA GLY A 313 -19.46 20.24 16.93
C GLY A 313 -18.11 20.82 16.51
N GLN A 314 -16.99 20.27 16.97
CA GLN A 314 -15.65 20.64 16.52
C GLN A 314 -15.17 19.67 15.44
N ALA A 315 -14.98 20.16 14.21
CA ALA A 315 -14.45 19.38 13.11
C ALA A 315 -12.94 19.16 13.27
N LEU A 316 -12.46 18.01 12.81
CA LEU A 316 -11.02 17.82 12.57
C LEU A 316 -10.56 18.77 11.45
N SER A 317 -9.27 19.09 11.43
CA SER A 317 -8.65 19.89 10.37
C SER A 317 -8.97 19.27 9.01
N PRO A 318 -9.50 20.05 8.04
CA PRO A 318 -9.75 19.52 6.71
C PRO A 318 -8.44 19.10 6.04
N LEU A 319 -8.52 18.19 5.09
CA LEU A 319 -7.38 17.88 4.23
C LEU A 319 -7.05 19.11 3.38
N GLU A 320 -5.76 19.42 3.23
CA GLU A 320 -5.32 20.44 2.27
C GLU A 320 -4.86 19.75 1.00
N VAL A 321 -5.48 20.07 -0.12
CA VAL A 321 -5.27 19.40 -1.40
C VAL A 321 -4.83 20.42 -2.45
N THR A 322 -3.86 20.04 -3.26
CA THR A 322 -3.38 20.88 -4.38
C THR A 322 -2.83 20.01 -5.52
N ASP A 323 -2.97 20.49 -6.73
CA ASP A 323 -2.31 19.97 -7.94
C ASP A 323 -0.96 20.67 -8.26
N ASN A 324 -0.64 21.75 -7.52
CA ASN A 324 0.60 22.50 -7.66
C ASN A 324 1.29 22.73 -6.30
N PRO A 325 1.83 21.68 -5.67
CA PRO A 325 2.44 21.77 -4.36
C PRO A 325 3.71 22.61 -4.36
N SER A 326 3.94 23.34 -3.26
CA SER A 326 5.16 24.07 -2.96
C SER A 326 5.64 23.77 -1.55
N ALA A 327 6.93 24.01 -1.29
CA ALA A 327 7.49 23.81 0.04
C ALA A 327 6.83 24.78 1.05
N LEU A 328 6.18 24.23 2.06
CA LEU A 328 5.49 24.99 3.10
C LEU A 328 6.39 25.31 4.32
N TYR A 329 7.44 24.54 4.50
CA TYR A 329 8.30 24.60 5.66
C TYR A 329 9.76 24.79 5.29
N PRO A 330 10.56 25.43 6.16
CA PRO A 330 11.99 25.55 5.94
C PRO A 330 12.66 24.18 6.07
N GLN A 331 13.78 24.02 5.36
CA GLN A 331 14.57 22.79 5.36
C GLN A 331 14.98 22.33 6.77
N SER A 332 15.20 23.28 7.69
CA SER A 332 15.57 23.01 9.09
C SER A 332 14.50 22.29 9.91
N LYS A 333 13.26 22.21 9.41
CA LYS A 333 12.19 21.45 10.07
C LYS A 333 12.48 19.95 10.07
N TYR A 334 13.20 19.44 9.07
CA TYR A 334 13.29 18.01 8.81
C TYR A 334 14.62 17.42 9.27
N SER A 335 14.58 16.18 9.82
CA SER A 335 15.78 15.42 10.19
C SER A 335 16.56 14.93 8.96
N PHE A 336 15.83 14.59 7.89
CA PHE A 336 16.38 14.21 6.60
C PHE A 336 15.85 15.16 5.54
N GLN A 337 16.75 15.80 4.82
CA GLN A 337 16.42 16.92 3.96
C GLN A 337 16.46 16.52 2.48
N CYS A 338 15.63 17.15 1.69
CA CYS A 338 15.61 16.98 0.23
C CYS A 338 16.99 17.16 -0.40
N SER A 339 17.78 18.13 0.07
CA SER A 339 19.16 18.37 -0.37
C SER A 339 20.19 17.39 0.19
N GLY A 340 19.77 16.32 0.86
CA GLY A 340 20.65 15.29 1.43
C GLY A 340 21.44 14.55 0.35
N LEU A 341 22.69 14.16 0.67
CA LEU A 341 23.60 13.47 -0.27
C LEU A 341 23.05 12.16 -0.85
N ASN A 342 22.11 11.54 -0.15
CA ASN A 342 21.48 10.28 -0.59
C ASN A 342 20.29 10.50 -1.53
N ASN A 343 19.92 11.74 -1.84
CA ASN A 343 18.86 12.01 -2.79
C ASN A 343 19.34 11.81 -4.23
N PRO A 344 18.88 10.77 -4.97
CA PRO A 344 19.31 10.55 -6.35
C PRO A 344 18.81 11.65 -7.30
N ARG A 345 17.85 12.46 -6.85
CA ARG A 345 17.23 13.57 -7.59
C ARG A 345 17.52 14.94 -6.97
N ILE A 346 18.69 15.07 -6.33
CA ILE A 346 19.09 16.27 -5.59
C ILE A 346 19.02 17.55 -6.45
N ALA A 347 19.20 17.44 -7.75
CA ALA A 347 19.10 18.58 -8.68
C ALA A 347 17.69 19.20 -8.73
N ASN A 348 16.66 18.47 -8.32
CA ASN A 348 15.27 18.91 -8.28
C ASN A 348 14.83 19.42 -6.90
N CYS A 349 15.74 19.42 -5.92
CA CYS A 349 15.49 19.91 -4.58
C CYS A 349 15.66 21.45 -4.51
N ASN A 350 14.61 22.20 -4.77
CA ASN A 350 14.59 23.67 -4.77
C ASN A 350 13.79 24.24 -3.61
#